data_d9830b9e8bac977ccaab158b7445155a
#
_entry.id   d9830b9e8bac977ccaab158b7445155a
#
_cell.length_a   1.000
_cell.length_b   1.000
_cell.length_c   1.000
_cell.angle_alpha   90.00
_cell.angle_beta   90.00
_cell.angle_gamma   90.00
#
_symmetry.space_group_name_H-M   'P 1'
#
loop_
_entity.id
_entity.type
_entity.pdbx_description
1 polymer ?
#
loop_
_entity_poly.entity_id
_entity_poly.type
_entity_poly.pdbx_seq_one_letter_code
_entity_poly.pdbx_strand_id
1 'polypeptide(L)'
;MGKHDRSNDTQSVDIYSSAKRKKKAAKKGKKNKRSKTQKIIITILSVLVGFCILVSGLLIFALNYFDYNKTDLDEDLLGAQLDDSEDHVKNIALFGIDTRNQESMTGLSDSIMIMSIDSKAKTIKLVSIMRDSVVRVNGKVNKINSAYSTGGHERAIKTLNENFVLDITDYATVNFSGMIGLIDMVGGVEAEVTKNEFYRATAYGSLNDLIKEQAKLMGLKNPELVDAPGKQMLTGIQAVAWSRIRMQATAEGERDDYGRTARQRHVLKELFSRAANMSVTKYPKFIKKLLPYVETSLSYKEIIKLAPAIKGGTLESERIPYENTLIKGHTGVSAGLYYNLDYASELIKGFIYDGKTFETYVAENPIDKTPWIE
;
A
#
# COMPACT_ATOMS: atom_id res chain seq x y z
N MET A 1 -23.35 -103.46 37.34
CA MET A 1 -24.39 -102.51 37.70
C MET A 1 -23.77 -101.16 37.74
N GLY A 2 -23.98 -100.29 36.93
CA GLY A 2 -24.96 -99.48 36.37
C GLY A 2 -24.44 -98.72 35.18
N LYS A 3 -25.23 -98.59 34.18
CA LYS A 3 -25.04 -97.81 32.95
C LYS A 3 -25.09 -96.30 33.29
N HIS A 4 -24.14 -95.53 32.82
CA HIS A 4 -24.29 -94.08 32.76
C HIS A 4 -24.47 -93.64 31.33
N ASP A 5 -25.51 -92.87 31.18
CA ASP A 5 -26.09 -92.38 29.95
C ASP A 5 -25.20 -91.19 29.39
N ARG A 6 -24.77 -91.38 28.13
CA ARG A 6 -24.05 -90.32 27.39
C ARG A 6 -25.00 -89.76 26.33
N SER A 7 -25.88 -88.86 26.68
CA SER A 7 -26.76 -88.25 25.68
C SER A 7 -26.94 -86.75 25.75
N ASN A 8 -26.10 -86.00 26.50
CA ASN A 8 -26.31 -84.55 26.62
C ASN A 8 -25.24 -83.60 26.03
N ASP A 9 -24.15 -84.14 25.42
CA ASP A 9 -23.04 -83.28 24.93
C ASP A 9 -23.11 -82.86 23.44
N THR A 10 -24.03 -83.52 22.67
CA THR A 10 -24.10 -83.23 21.22
C THR A 10 -25.06 -82.06 20.85
N GLN A 11 -26.00 -81.65 21.72
CA GLN A 11 -26.90 -80.57 21.41
C GLN A 11 -26.29 -79.13 21.68
N SER A 12 -25.35 -79.02 22.61
CA SER A 12 -24.73 -77.72 22.91
C SER A 12 -23.72 -77.27 21.87
N VAL A 13 -23.07 -78.21 21.15
CA VAL A 13 -22.07 -77.83 20.12
C VAL A 13 -22.75 -77.37 18.82
N ASP A 14 -23.92 -77.90 18.48
CA ASP A 14 -24.67 -77.50 17.27
C ASP A 14 -25.30 -76.09 17.41
N ILE A 15 -25.73 -75.71 18.59
CA ILE A 15 -26.31 -74.39 18.84
C ILE A 15 -25.21 -73.26 18.74
N TYR A 16 -24.01 -73.60 19.22
CA TYR A 16 -22.90 -72.66 19.13
C TYR A 16 -22.34 -72.45 17.72
N SER A 17 -22.32 -73.50 16.93
CA SER A 17 -21.87 -73.47 15.52
C SER A 17 -22.89 -72.73 14.63
N SER A 18 -24.19 -72.93 14.86
CA SER A 18 -25.26 -72.27 14.12
C SER A 18 -25.35 -70.75 14.43
N ALA A 19 -25.13 -70.40 15.69
CA ALA A 19 -25.07 -68.98 16.11
C ALA A 19 -23.83 -68.26 15.53
N LYS A 20 -22.67 -68.89 15.42
CA LYS A 20 -21.45 -68.36 14.82
C LYS A 20 -21.58 -68.25 13.29
N ARG A 21 -22.29 -69.15 12.62
CA ARG A 21 -22.57 -68.95 11.18
C ARG A 21 -23.60 -67.85 10.91
N LYS A 22 -24.65 -67.73 11.72
CA LYS A 22 -25.59 -66.61 11.59
C LYS A 22 -24.92 -65.24 11.86
N LYS A 23 -23.99 -65.13 12.84
CA LYS A 23 -23.22 -63.91 13.06
C LYS A 23 -22.21 -63.58 11.94
N LYS A 24 -21.63 -64.57 11.25
CA LYS A 24 -20.78 -64.34 10.07
C LYS A 24 -21.59 -63.99 8.82
N ALA A 25 -22.82 -64.46 8.69
CA ALA A 25 -23.71 -64.05 7.59
C ALA A 25 -24.32 -62.72 7.75
N ALA A 26 -24.58 -62.25 9.02
CA ALA A 26 -25.08 -60.90 9.32
C ALA A 26 -24.01 -59.79 9.17
N LYS A 27 -22.69 -60.13 9.14
CA LYS A 27 -21.58 -59.21 8.89
C LYS A 27 -21.17 -59.06 7.44
N LYS A 28 -21.79 -59.76 6.47
CA LYS A 28 -21.74 -59.41 5.06
C LYS A 28 -22.69 -58.20 4.88
N GLY A 29 -22.18 -57.02 5.33
CA GLY A 29 -22.90 -55.76 5.26
C GLY A 29 -23.47 -55.53 3.88
N LYS A 30 -24.71 -55.13 3.82
CA LYS A 30 -25.34 -54.53 2.66
C LYS A 30 -24.37 -53.52 2.07
N LYS A 31 -23.63 -53.89 1.01
CA LYS A 31 -22.99 -52.94 0.13
C LYS A 31 -24.11 -52.09 -0.45
N ASN A 32 -24.38 -50.96 0.19
CA ASN A 32 -25.34 -50.00 -0.32
C ASN A 32 -24.85 -49.58 -1.70
N LYS A 33 -25.45 -50.18 -2.76
CA LYS A 33 -25.17 -49.82 -4.14
C LYS A 33 -25.66 -48.36 -4.29
N ARG A 34 -24.72 -47.38 -4.18
CA ARG A 34 -25.02 -45.99 -4.45
C ARG A 34 -25.78 -45.86 -5.78
N SER A 35 -26.88 -45.13 -5.81
CA SER A 35 -27.65 -44.89 -7.03
C SER A 35 -26.76 -44.25 -8.10
N LYS A 36 -27.11 -44.40 -9.38
CA LYS A 36 -26.39 -43.79 -10.49
C LYS A 36 -26.25 -42.28 -10.24
N THR A 37 -27.30 -41.63 -9.76
CA THR A 37 -27.34 -40.19 -9.40
C THR A 37 -26.36 -39.86 -8.27
N GLN A 38 -26.28 -40.67 -7.21
CA GLN A 38 -25.31 -40.43 -6.12
C GLN A 38 -23.86 -40.61 -6.59
N LYS A 39 -23.57 -41.51 -7.51
CA LYS A 39 -22.23 -41.65 -8.10
C LYS A 39 -21.87 -40.41 -8.93
N ILE A 40 -22.81 -39.94 -9.76
CA ILE A 40 -22.61 -38.73 -10.57
C ILE A 40 -22.36 -37.53 -9.67
N ILE A 41 -23.16 -37.30 -8.62
CA ILE A 41 -22.98 -36.19 -7.68
C ILE A 41 -21.61 -36.27 -6.98
N ILE A 42 -21.19 -37.46 -6.51
CA ILE A 42 -19.88 -37.64 -5.88
C ILE A 42 -18.74 -37.39 -6.87
N THR A 43 -18.90 -37.82 -8.13
CA THR A 43 -17.89 -37.54 -9.16
C THR A 43 -17.79 -36.04 -9.46
N ILE A 44 -18.91 -35.36 -9.60
CA ILE A 44 -18.92 -33.90 -9.80
C ILE A 44 -18.29 -33.20 -8.61
N LEU A 45 -18.65 -33.56 -7.36
CA LEU A 45 -18.08 -32.99 -6.15
C LEU A 45 -16.55 -33.24 -6.04
N SER A 46 -16.09 -34.46 -6.37
CA SER A 46 -14.66 -34.78 -6.34
C SER A 46 -13.87 -34.05 -7.43
N VAL A 47 -14.45 -33.82 -8.61
CA VAL A 47 -13.85 -32.99 -9.68
C VAL A 47 -13.77 -31.55 -9.22
N LEU A 48 -14.82 -31.03 -8.58
CA LEU A 48 -14.89 -29.66 -8.07
C LEU A 48 -13.88 -29.42 -6.93
N VAL A 49 -13.75 -30.37 -6.01
CA VAL A 49 -12.73 -30.37 -4.95
C VAL A 49 -11.32 -30.46 -5.54
N GLY A 50 -11.10 -31.37 -6.51
CA GLY A 50 -9.84 -31.51 -7.22
C GLY A 50 -9.45 -30.20 -7.96
N PHE A 51 -10.41 -29.55 -8.60
CA PHE A 51 -10.23 -28.26 -9.26
C PHE A 51 -9.90 -27.14 -8.24
N CYS A 52 -10.60 -27.09 -7.10
CA CYS A 52 -10.29 -26.14 -6.03
C CYS A 52 -8.88 -26.35 -5.45
N ILE A 53 -8.46 -27.62 -5.24
CA ILE A 53 -7.10 -27.93 -4.78
C ILE A 53 -6.06 -27.53 -5.82
N LEU A 54 -6.32 -27.77 -7.11
CA LEU A 54 -5.41 -27.41 -8.20
C LEU A 54 -5.30 -25.88 -8.34
N VAL A 55 -6.42 -25.18 -8.26
CA VAL A 55 -6.44 -23.70 -8.28
C VAL A 55 -5.73 -23.13 -7.05
N SER A 56 -5.98 -23.69 -5.86
CA SER A 56 -5.28 -23.30 -4.63
C SER A 56 -3.78 -23.60 -4.70
N GLY A 57 -3.39 -24.76 -5.24
CA GLY A 57 -2.00 -25.13 -5.45
C GLY A 57 -1.29 -24.22 -6.45
N LEU A 58 -1.96 -23.88 -7.57
CA LEU A 58 -1.46 -22.90 -8.55
C LEU A 58 -1.36 -21.50 -7.94
N LEU A 59 -2.33 -21.12 -7.09
CA LEU A 59 -2.30 -19.82 -6.40
C LEU A 59 -1.13 -19.76 -5.40
N ILE A 60 -0.93 -20.81 -4.60
CA ILE A 60 0.20 -20.93 -3.65
C ILE A 60 1.53 -20.97 -4.40
N PHE A 61 1.62 -21.72 -5.50
CA PHE A 61 2.81 -21.75 -6.36
C PHE A 61 3.09 -20.37 -6.98
N ALA A 62 2.05 -19.70 -7.49
CA ALA A 62 2.17 -18.33 -8.00
C ALA A 62 2.60 -17.35 -6.88
N LEU A 63 2.06 -17.49 -5.68
CA LEU A 63 2.39 -16.67 -4.51
C LEU A 63 3.84 -16.87 -4.03
N ASN A 64 4.41 -18.07 -4.19
CA ASN A 64 5.79 -18.37 -3.80
C ASN A 64 6.81 -18.15 -4.95
N TYR A 65 6.35 -18.06 -6.20
CA TYR A 65 7.22 -17.88 -7.37
C TYR A 65 7.56 -16.40 -7.63
N PHE A 66 6.91 -15.48 -6.91
CA PHE A 66 7.19 -14.05 -7.00
C PHE A 66 8.22 -13.66 -5.95
N ASP A 67 9.49 -13.92 -6.27
CA ASP A 67 10.62 -13.28 -5.64
C ASP A 67 10.64 -11.83 -6.14
N TYR A 68 10.20 -10.90 -5.28
CA TYR A 68 10.38 -9.48 -5.48
C TYR A 68 11.32 -8.98 -4.37
N ASN A 69 11.92 -7.82 -4.58
CA ASN A 69 12.85 -7.21 -3.65
C ASN A 69 12.15 -6.83 -2.32
N LYS A 70 11.80 -7.85 -1.54
CA LYS A 70 11.36 -7.63 -0.17
C LYS A 70 12.58 -7.29 0.66
N THR A 71 12.58 -6.12 1.25
CA THR A 71 13.60 -5.74 2.22
C THR A 71 13.03 -6.03 3.61
N ASP A 72 13.68 -6.91 4.35
CA ASP A 72 13.35 -7.12 5.75
C ASP A 72 13.90 -5.94 6.54
N LEU A 73 13.02 -5.26 7.28
CA LEU A 73 13.36 -4.15 8.17
C LEU A 73 13.60 -4.68 9.57
N ASP A 74 14.60 -4.14 10.23
CA ASP A 74 14.80 -4.34 11.67
C ASP A 74 13.90 -3.33 12.41
N GLU A 75 12.78 -3.80 12.92
CA GLU A 75 11.78 -2.96 13.60
C GLU A 75 12.36 -2.24 14.83
N ASP A 76 13.32 -2.86 15.54
CA ASP A 76 14.00 -2.26 16.69
C ASP A 76 14.80 -1.00 16.30
N LEU A 77 15.24 -0.92 15.04
CA LEU A 77 15.99 0.24 14.53
C LEU A 77 15.09 1.37 14.03
N LEU A 78 13.79 1.13 13.83
CA LEU A 78 12.89 2.11 13.23
C LEU A 78 12.39 3.16 14.23
N GLY A 79 12.66 3.02 15.52
CA GLY A 79 12.23 3.98 16.55
C GLY A 79 10.70 4.11 16.65
N ALA A 80 9.96 3.08 16.24
CA ALA A 80 8.51 3.06 16.28
C ALA A 80 8.02 3.05 17.74
N GLN A 81 7.03 3.88 18.04
CA GLN A 81 6.33 3.85 19.32
C GLN A 81 5.05 3.05 19.12
N LEU A 82 5.16 1.73 19.30
CA LEU A 82 4.04 0.82 19.13
C LEU A 82 3.04 1.04 20.27
N ASP A 83 1.82 1.44 19.93
CA ASP A 83 0.67 1.38 20.80
C ASP A 83 -0.22 0.22 20.31
N ASP A 84 -0.29 -0.86 21.09
CA ASP A 84 -1.06 -2.07 20.76
C ASP A 84 -2.59 -1.82 20.61
N SER A 85 -3.04 -0.59 20.90
CA SER A 85 -4.47 -0.24 20.89
C SER A 85 -5.08 -0.10 19.48
N GLU A 86 -4.26 0.00 18.43
CA GLU A 86 -4.69 0.36 17.06
C GLU A 86 -4.35 -0.70 15.99
N ASP A 87 -4.39 -1.98 16.34
CA ASP A 87 -4.10 -3.14 15.45
C ASP A 87 -4.81 -3.11 14.08
N HIS A 88 -5.84 -2.27 13.92
CA HIS A 88 -6.60 -2.15 12.68
C HIS A 88 -6.11 -1.04 11.75
N VAL A 89 -5.20 -0.18 12.20
CA VAL A 89 -4.58 0.88 11.42
C VAL A 89 -3.16 0.47 11.04
N LYS A 90 -2.84 0.49 9.76
CA LYS A 90 -1.50 0.21 9.26
C LYS A 90 -0.90 1.46 8.61
N ASN A 91 0.23 1.93 9.18
CA ASN A 91 0.98 3.07 8.68
C ASN A 91 2.12 2.62 7.76
N ILE A 92 2.21 3.22 6.57
CA ILE A 92 3.17 2.88 5.52
C ILE A 92 3.83 4.17 5.04
N ALA A 93 5.17 4.25 5.08
CA ALA A 93 5.89 5.37 4.48
C ALA A 93 5.96 5.22 2.96
N LEU A 94 5.59 6.25 2.23
CA LEU A 94 5.71 6.31 0.78
C LEU A 94 6.80 7.32 0.39
N PHE A 95 7.79 6.86 -0.38
CA PHE A 95 8.89 7.69 -0.84
C PHE A 95 8.92 7.76 -2.37
N GLY A 96 8.97 8.98 -2.89
CA GLY A 96 9.25 9.26 -4.30
C GLY A 96 10.68 9.78 -4.45
N ILE A 97 11.51 9.02 -5.17
CA ILE A 97 12.95 9.32 -5.29
C ILE A 97 13.22 10.02 -6.63
N ASP A 98 13.88 11.18 -6.54
CA ASP A 98 14.42 11.86 -7.72
C ASP A 98 15.80 11.28 -8.06
N THR A 99 15.81 10.29 -8.93
CA THR A 99 17.04 9.69 -9.44
C THR A 99 17.08 9.72 -10.96
N ARG A 100 18.26 9.97 -11.51
CA ARG A 100 18.52 9.87 -12.95
C ARG A 100 18.81 8.43 -13.39
N ASN A 101 19.17 7.56 -12.49
CA ASN A 101 19.34 6.14 -12.74
C ASN A 101 18.01 5.43 -12.55
N GLN A 102 17.44 4.90 -13.63
CA GLN A 102 16.12 4.25 -13.65
C GLN A 102 16.06 2.97 -12.82
N GLU A 103 17.19 2.32 -12.59
CA GLU A 103 17.30 1.09 -11.81
C GLU A 103 17.63 1.35 -10.33
N SER A 104 17.90 2.62 -9.96
CA SER A 104 18.32 2.99 -8.61
C SER A 104 17.15 3.53 -7.78
N MET A 105 17.09 3.12 -6.54
CA MET A 105 16.23 3.71 -5.50
C MET A 105 17.04 4.56 -4.51
N THR A 106 18.21 5.08 -4.92
CA THR A 106 19.03 5.98 -4.12
C THR A 106 18.89 7.42 -4.57
N GLY A 107 18.87 8.36 -3.65
CA GLY A 107 18.72 9.79 -3.93
C GLY A 107 18.00 10.53 -2.83
N LEU A 108 17.66 11.79 -3.10
CA LEU A 108 16.78 12.57 -2.21
C LEU A 108 15.33 12.12 -2.38
N SER A 109 14.62 11.97 -1.27
CA SER A 109 13.17 11.76 -1.32
C SER A 109 12.46 13.09 -1.55
N ASP A 110 12.08 13.34 -2.79
CA ASP A 110 11.37 14.58 -3.19
C ASP A 110 9.86 14.52 -2.91
N SER A 111 9.34 13.33 -2.68
CA SER A 111 7.98 13.09 -2.16
C SER A 111 8.09 12.19 -0.93
N ILE A 112 7.50 12.62 0.17
CA ILE A 112 7.47 11.91 1.45
C ILE A 112 6.02 11.93 1.92
N MET A 113 5.42 10.76 2.07
CA MET A 113 4.03 10.67 2.51
C MET A 113 3.85 9.51 3.49
N ILE A 114 2.89 9.66 4.38
CA ILE A 114 2.43 8.61 5.29
C ILE A 114 1.07 8.17 4.78
N MET A 115 0.94 6.90 4.45
CA MET A 115 -0.33 6.29 4.09
C MET A 115 -0.81 5.44 5.25
N SER A 116 -1.94 5.80 5.84
CA SER A 116 -2.59 5.06 6.91
C SER A 116 -3.81 4.35 6.36
N ILE A 117 -3.90 3.06 6.56
CA ILE A 117 -5.01 2.22 6.11
C ILE A 117 -5.73 1.68 7.34
N ASP A 118 -6.93 2.16 7.58
CA ASP A 118 -7.82 1.61 8.59
C ASP A 118 -8.68 0.51 7.96
N SER A 119 -8.40 -0.73 8.35
CA SER A 119 -9.10 -1.91 7.84
C SER A 119 -10.52 -2.03 8.37
N LYS A 120 -10.82 -1.45 9.54
CA LYS A 120 -12.12 -1.47 10.21
C LYS A 120 -13.04 -0.37 9.67
N ALA A 121 -12.56 0.88 9.63
CA ALA A 121 -13.30 2.02 9.09
C ALA A 121 -13.34 2.01 7.55
N LYS A 122 -12.46 1.26 6.89
CA LYS A 122 -12.25 1.27 5.42
C LYS A 122 -11.90 2.66 4.91
N THR A 123 -11.03 3.35 5.62
CA THR A 123 -10.52 4.66 5.22
C THR A 123 -9.04 4.58 4.90
N ILE A 124 -8.62 5.37 3.92
CA ILE A 124 -7.22 5.58 3.58
C ILE A 124 -6.93 7.05 3.81
N LYS A 125 -5.95 7.32 4.64
CA LYS A 125 -5.51 8.68 4.95
C LYS A 125 -4.09 8.89 4.47
N LEU A 126 -3.85 10.00 3.79
CA LEU A 126 -2.57 10.32 3.18
C LEU A 126 -2.08 11.65 3.74
N VAL A 127 -0.97 11.64 4.47
CA VAL A 127 -0.32 12.84 4.99
C VAL A 127 0.97 13.10 4.24
N SER A 128 1.05 14.18 3.48
CA SER A 128 2.28 14.61 2.81
C SER A 128 3.15 15.42 3.77
N ILE A 129 4.41 15.01 3.93
CA ILE A 129 5.41 15.80 4.65
C ILE A 129 6.26 16.53 3.63
N MET A 130 6.31 17.87 3.72
CA MET A 130 7.11 18.65 2.78
C MET A 130 8.60 18.35 2.96
N ARG A 131 9.28 18.07 1.85
CA ARG A 131 10.69 17.62 1.82
C ARG A 131 11.67 18.57 2.50
N ASP A 132 11.36 19.85 2.51
CA ASP A 132 12.18 20.91 3.12
C ASP A 132 11.85 21.13 4.62
N SER A 133 11.00 20.29 5.23
CA SER A 133 10.73 20.29 6.67
C SER A 133 12.01 20.08 7.47
N VAL A 134 12.27 20.98 8.41
CA VAL A 134 13.46 20.90 9.27
C VAL A 134 13.15 20.02 10.47
N VAL A 135 13.92 18.94 10.61
CA VAL A 135 13.73 17.88 11.60
C VAL A 135 15.08 17.40 12.13
N ARG A 136 15.07 16.51 13.12
CA ARG A 136 16.28 15.77 13.53
C ARG A 136 16.46 14.55 12.65
N VAL A 137 17.54 14.51 11.88
CA VAL A 137 17.98 13.38 11.06
C VAL A 137 19.24 12.78 11.70
N ASN A 138 19.12 11.59 12.27
CA ASN A 138 20.23 10.95 12.99
C ASN A 138 20.92 11.87 14.00
N GLY A 139 20.12 12.54 14.85
CA GLY A 139 20.57 13.46 15.88
C GLY A 139 21.00 14.86 15.41
N LYS A 140 21.04 15.12 14.10
CA LYS A 140 21.43 16.42 13.53
C LYS A 140 20.22 17.13 12.91
N VAL A 141 20.18 18.44 13.06
CA VAL A 141 19.14 19.28 12.43
C VAL A 141 19.40 19.36 10.93
N ASN A 142 18.44 18.91 10.13
CA ASN A 142 18.53 18.95 8.66
C ASN A 142 17.13 18.91 8.02
N LYS A 143 17.06 19.04 6.70
CA LYS A 143 15.84 18.78 5.93
C LYS A 143 15.51 17.30 5.95
N ILE A 144 14.24 16.96 6.07
CA ILE A 144 13.75 15.59 6.19
C ILE A 144 14.12 14.70 4.98
N ASN A 145 14.16 15.30 3.77
CA ASN A 145 14.51 14.56 2.55
C ASN A 145 15.96 14.04 2.54
N SER A 146 16.85 14.61 3.37
CA SER A 146 18.23 14.13 3.52
C SER A 146 18.32 12.79 4.23
N ALA A 147 17.29 12.40 4.97
CA ALA A 147 17.25 11.12 5.68
C ALA A 147 17.40 9.95 4.71
N TYR A 148 16.62 9.98 3.62
CA TYR A 148 16.66 8.90 2.63
C TYR A 148 18.00 8.83 1.90
N SER A 149 18.57 9.95 1.46
CA SER A 149 19.85 9.98 0.74
C SER A 149 21.05 9.55 1.58
N THR A 150 20.95 9.66 2.90
CA THR A 150 22.06 9.37 3.83
C THR A 150 21.96 8.01 4.51
N GLY A 151 20.81 7.33 4.45
CA GLY A 151 20.61 6.03 5.10
C GLY A 151 19.39 5.25 4.60
N GLY A 152 18.93 5.54 3.37
CA GLY A 152 17.86 4.79 2.73
C GLY A 152 16.51 4.90 3.46
N HIS A 153 15.66 3.95 3.16
CA HIS A 153 14.31 3.85 3.71
C HIS A 153 14.31 3.71 5.24
N GLU A 154 15.22 2.93 5.83
CA GLU A 154 15.29 2.73 7.29
C GLU A 154 15.49 4.06 8.03
N ARG A 155 16.50 4.86 7.62
CA ARG A 155 16.72 6.17 8.23
C ARG A 155 15.57 7.13 7.99
N ALA A 156 14.96 7.08 6.82
CA ALA A 156 13.81 7.94 6.51
C ALA A 156 12.60 7.57 7.38
N ILE A 157 12.29 6.29 7.57
CA ILE A 157 11.24 5.81 8.47
C ILE A 157 11.53 6.21 9.91
N LYS A 158 12.76 5.92 10.40
CA LYS A 158 13.18 6.32 11.74
C LYS A 158 13.02 7.82 11.97
N THR A 159 13.40 8.63 10.97
CA THR A 159 13.24 10.09 11.05
C THR A 159 11.77 10.50 11.16
N LEU A 160 10.86 9.85 10.41
CA LEU A 160 9.42 10.10 10.55
C LEU A 160 8.90 9.70 11.93
N ASN A 161 9.23 8.51 12.40
CA ASN A 161 8.78 8.00 13.68
C ASN A 161 9.26 8.87 14.85
N GLU A 162 10.55 9.22 14.89
CA GLU A 162 11.14 10.00 15.99
C GLU A 162 10.63 11.45 16.03
N ASN A 163 10.40 12.10 14.87
CA ASN A 163 10.01 13.51 14.85
C ASN A 163 8.50 13.74 14.91
N PHE A 164 7.69 12.73 14.55
CA PHE A 164 6.23 12.85 14.56
C PHE A 164 5.55 11.82 15.48
N VAL A 165 6.33 11.08 16.27
CA VAL A 165 5.84 10.10 17.26
C VAL A 165 4.88 9.10 16.59
N LEU A 166 5.39 8.39 15.56
CA LEU A 166 4.63 7.45 14.74
C LEU A 166 5.12 6.01 14.92
N ASP A 167 4.36 5.07 14.40
CA ASP A 167 4.56 3.63 14.45
C ASP A 167 4.76 3.00 13.05
N ILE A 168 5.40 3.72 12.14
CA ILE A 168 5.62 3.24 10.77
C ILE A 168 6.63 2.09 10.79
N THR A 169 6.22 0.92 10.32
CA THR A 169 7.05 -0.28 10.18
C THR A 169 7.18 -0.75 8.75
N ASP A 170 6.44 -0.16 7.83
CA ASP A 170 6.43 -0.55 6.42
C ASP A 170 6.65 0.64 5.49
N TYR A 171 7.16 0.35 4.29
CA TYR A 171 7.38 1.37 3.28
C TYR A 171 7.10 0.89 1.86
N ALA A 172 6.97 1.86 0.96
CA ALA A 172 7.08 1.66 -0.48
C ALA A 172 7.84 2.84 -1.09
N THR A 173 8.84 2.55 -1.90
CA THR A 173 9.64 3.52 -2.64
C THR A 173 9.43 3.34 -4.13
N VAL A 174 9.25 4.46 -4.83
CA VAL A 174 9.11 4.50 -6.27
C VAL A 174 9.99 5.61 -6.86
N ASN A 175 10.61 5.34 -8.00
CA ASN A 175 11.27 6.37 -8.80
C ASN A 175 10.35 6.86 -9.94
N PHE A 176 10.82 7.79 -10.76
CA PHE A 176 10.01 8.32 -11.86
C PHE A 176 9.60 7.27 -12.88
N SER A 177 10.49 6.34 -13.24
CA SER A 177 10.17 5.24 -14.17
C SER A 177 9.07 4.36 -13.62
N GLY A 178 9.18 4.02 -12.34
CA GLY A 178 8.16 3.26 -11.63
C GLY A 178 6.83 3.97 -11.61
N MET A 179 6.80 5.25 -11.26
CA MET A 179 5.56 6.03 -11.23
C MET A 179 4.89 6.13 -12.60
N ILE A 180 5.66 6.34 -13.67
CA ILE A 180 5.13 6.32 -15.04
C ILE A 180 4.48 4.98 -15.35
N GLY A 181 5.19 3.87 -15.07
CA GLY A 181 4.67 2.53 -15.29
C GLY A 181 3.40 2.22 -14.51
N LEU A 182 3.31 2.69 -13.25
CA LEU A 182 2.13 2.54 -12.40
C LEU A 182 0.92 3.28 -12.97
N ILE A 183 1.10 4.53 -13.37
CA ILE A 183 0.04 5.37 -13.93
C ILE A 183 -0.46 4.77 -15.24
N ASP A 184 0.44 4.35 -16.13
CA ASP A 184 0.06 3.74 -17.40
C ASP A 184 -0.68 2.41 -17.22
N MET A 185 -0.31 1.62 -16.19
CA MET A 185 -1.02 0.37 -15.86
C MET A 185 -2.48 0.55 -15.47
N VAL A 186 -2.82 1.67 -14.81
CA VAL A 186 -4.22 1.99 -14.45
C VAL A 186 -4.96 2.75 -15.55
N GLY A 187 -4.30 3.03 -16.68
CA GLY A 187 -4.88 3.73 -17.82
C GLY A 187 -4.82 5.25 -17.71
N GLY A 188 -3.83 5.78 -17.01
CA GLY A 188 -3.63 7.22 -16.80
C GLY A 188 -4.27 7.74 -15.51
N VAL A 189 -4.12 9.04 -15.26
CA VAL A 189 -4.77 9.77 -14.16
C VAL A 189 -5.48 11.00 -14.72
N GLU A 190 -6.68 11.30 -14.19
CA GLU A 190 -7.41 12.50 -14.59
C GLU A 190 -6.85 13.71 -13.86
N ALA A 191 -6.61 14.81 -14.57
CA ALA A 191 -6.12 16.04 -13.98
C ALA A 191 -6.70 17.27 -14.70
N GLU A 192 -6.89 18.34 -13.94
CA GLU A 192 -7.22 19.67 -14.45
C GLU A 192 -5.92 20.44 -14.72
N VAL A 193 -5.52 20.50 -15.99
CA VAL A 193 -4.33 21.27 -16.42
C VAL A 193 -4.74 22.72 -16.67
N THR A 194 -4.34 23.64 -15.81
CA THR A 194 -4.65 25.05 -15.99
C THR A 194 -3.94 25.64 -17.22
N LYS A 195 -4.45 26.77 -17.75
CA LYS A 195 -3.80 27.46 -18.89
C LYS A 195 -2.35 27.84 -18.56
N ASN A 196 -2.09 28.29 -17.33
CA ASN A 196 -0.75 28.67 -16.93
C ASN A 196 0.18 27.46 -16.82
N GLU A 197 -0.28 26.32 -16.31
CA GLU A 197 0.49 25.09 -16.30
C GLU A 197 0.80 24.61 -17.71
N PHE A 198 -0.16 24.69 -18.61
CA PHE A 198 0.04 24.26 -19.99
C PHE A 198 1.07 25.11 -20.73
N TYR A 199 0.95 26.45 -20.68
CA TYR A 199 1.80 27.35 -21.46
C TYR A 199 3.09 27.77 -20.76
N ARG A 200 3.15 27.73 -19.42
CA ARG A 200 4.24 28.28 -18.59
C ARG A 200 4.57 27.39 -17.38
N ALA A 201 4.69 26.08 -17.60
CA ALA A 201 4.98 25.11 -16.54
C ALA A 201 6.24 25.42 -15.74
N THR A 202 7.25 26.00 -16.42
CA THR A 202 8.51 26.46 -15.83
C THR A 202 8.78 27.93 -16.20
N ALA A 203 9.85 28.52 -15.67
CA ALA A 203 10.28 29.88 -16.02
C ALA A 203 10.59 30.01 -17.54
N TYR A 204 10.95 28.92 -18.20
CA TYR A 204 11.47 28.92 -19.56
C TYR A 204 10.73 27.97 -20.50
N GLY A 205 9.66 27.30 -20.08
CA GLY A 205 8.98 26.33 -20.92
C GLY A 205 7.56 25.97 -20.49
N SER A 206 6.88 25.36 -21.43
CA SER A 206 5.52 24.81 -21.29
C SER A 206 5.52 23.45 -20.58
N LEU A 207 4.34 22.91 -20.29
CA LEU A 207 4.18 21.54 -19.82
C LEU A 207 4.76 20.53 -20.84
N ASN A 208 4.54 20.79 -22.13
CA ASN A 208 5.05 19.91 -23.19
C ASN A 208 6.59 19.93 -23.28
N ASP A 209 7.23 21.03 -22.94
CA ASP A 209 8.70 21.07 -22.84
C ASP A 209 9.19 20.27 -21.64
N LEU A 210 8.47 20.33 -20.52
CA LEU A 210 8.77 19.51 -19.33
C LEU A 210 8.59 18.01 -19.60
N ILE A 211 7.56 17.63 -20.37
CA ILE A 211 7.32 16.25 -20.81
C ILE A 211 8.48 15.77 -21.69
N LYS A 212 8.91 16.57 -22.66
CA LYS A 212 10.06 16.25 -23.55
C LYS A 212 11.36 16.11 -22.75
N GLU A 213 11.60 17.00 -21.80
CA GLU A 213 12.76 16.92 -20.91
C GLU A 213 12.74 15.63 -20.09
N GLN A 214 11.60 15.31 -19.46
CA GLN A 214 11.43 14.08 -18.68
C GLN A 214 11.62 12.84 -19.55
N ALA A 215 11.03 12.82 -20.73
CA ALA A 215 11.20 11.72 -21.69
C ALA A 215 12.66 11.52 -22.11
N LYS A 216 13.39 12.62 -22.37
CA LYS A 216 14.82 12.58 -22.69
C LYS A 216 15.65 11.99 -21.56
N LEU A 217 15.38 12.39 -20.30
CA LEU A 217 16.06 11.84 -19.12
C LEU A 217 15.83 10.34 -18.96
N MET A 218 14.68 9.84 -19.43
CA MET A 218 14.29 8.43 -19.36
C MET A 218 14.60 7.63 -20.63
N GLY A 219 15.27 8.23 -21.61
CA GLY A 219 15.58 7.57 -22.88
C GLY A 219 14.35 7.29 -23.76
N LEU A 220 13.20 7.87 -23.45
CA LEU A 220 11.97 7.72 -24.23
C LEU A 220 12.02 8.61 -25.47
N LYS A 221 11.62 8.05 -26.62
CA LYS A 221 11.53 8.78 -27.89
C LYS A 221 10.08 9.13 -28.18
N ASN A 222 9.85 10.34 -28.71
CA ASN A 222 8.54 10.81 -29.16
C ASN A 222 7.43 10.64 -28.08
N PRO A 223 7.55 11.28 -26.93
CA PRO A 223 6.53 11.20 -25.89
C PRO A 223 5.22 11.79 -26.41
N GLU A 224 4.11 11.22 -25.98
CA GLU A 224 2.79 11.81 -26.19
C GLU A 224 2.68 13.13 -25.43
N LEU A 225 2.28 14.18 -26.13
CA LEU A 225 2.17 15.54 -25.58
C LEU A 225 0.72 15.84 -25.18
N VAL A 226 0.54 16.83 -24.34
CA VAL A 226 -0.77 17.37 -23.98
C VAL A 226 -1.22 18.33 -25.09
N ASP A 227 -2.45 18.16 -25.60
CA ASP A 227 -2.95 18.96 -26.74
C ASP A 227 -3.46 20.34 -26.31
N ALA A 228 -4.13 20.42 -25.16
CA ALA A 228 -4.78 21.64 -24.68
C ALA A 228 -4.86 21.68 -23.14
N PRO A 229 -5.02 22.85 -22.52
CA PRO A 229 -5.38 22.96 -21.11
C PRO A 229 -6.81 22.46 -20.87
N GLY A 230 -7.11 22.12 -19.62
CA GLY A 230 -8.41 21.65 -19.16
C GLY A 230 -8.35 20.27 -18.53
N LYS A 231 -9.52 19.77 -18.20
CA LYS A 231 -9.70 18.46 -17.57
C LYS A 231 -9.46 17.34 -18.59
N GLN A 232 -8.50 16.47 -18.31
CA GLN A 232 -8.09 15.43 -19.25
C GLN A 232 -7.41 14.25 -18.55
N MET A 233 -7.27 13.16 -19.29
CA MET A 233 -6.51 11.98 -18.87
C MET A 233 -5.04 12.17 -19.23
N LEU A 234 -4.17 12.13 -18.23
CA LEU A 234 -2.73 12.19 -18.42
C LEU A 234 -2.11 10.79 -18.42
N THR A 235 -1.28 10.50 -19.41
CA THR A 235 -0.42 9.31 -19.41
C THR A 235 0.64 9.39 -18.30
N GLY A 236 1.35 8.30 -18.01
CA GLY A 236 2.35 8.29 -16.95
C GLY A 236 3.41 9.38 -17.09
N ILE A 237 3.96 9.56 -18.29
CA ILE A 237 4.97 10.60 -18.54
C ILE A 237 4.41 12.01 -18.39
N GLN A 238 3.18 12.25 -18.85
CA GLN A 238 2.49 13.54 -18.74
C GLN A 238 2.18 13.87 -17.26
N ALA A 239 1.66 12.91 -16.52
CA ALA A 239 1.30 13.07 -15.11
C ALA A 239 2.53 13.29 -14.22
N VAL A 240 3.63 12.56 -14.45
CA VAL A 240 4.89 12.77 -13.73
C VAL A 240 5.47 14.14 -14.05
N ALA A 241 5.48 14.57 -15.30
CA ALA A 241 5.93 15.91 -15.67
C ALA A 241 5.03 17.00 -15.02
N TRP A 242 3.71 16.87 -15.11
CA TRP A 242 2.75 17.79 -14.49
C TRP A 242 2.94 17.88 -12.97
N SER A 243 3.14 16.74 -12.30
CA SER A 243 3.35 16.70 -10.84
C SER A 243 4.64 17.39 -10.37
N ARG A 244 5.57 17.74 -11.27
CA ARG A 244 6.81 18.46 -10.98
C ARG A 244 6.71 19.97 -11.14
N ILE A 245 5.60 20.49 -11.66
CA ILE A 245 5.40 21.93 -11.81
C ILE A 245 5.43 22.62 -10.43
N ARG A 246 6.18 23.71 -10.32
CA ARG A 246 6.28 24.54 -9.10
C ARG A 246 5.78 25.95 -9.32
N MET A 247 6.13 26.57 -10.44
CA MET A 247 5.96 28.02 -10.65
C MET A 247 4.51 28.44 -10.91
N GLN A 248 3.63 27.50 -11.22
CA GLN A 248 2.24 27.81 -11.54
C GLN A 248 1.31 27.32 -10.45
N ALA A 249 0.23 28.07 -10.21
CA ALA A 249 -0.82 27.65 -9.31
C ALA A 249 -1.53 26.42 -9.84
N THR A 250 -1.95 25.51 -8.95
CA THR A 250 -2.93 24.46 -9.24
C THR A 250 -4.30 25.08 -9.54
N ALA A 251 -5.26 24.28 -9.94
CA ALA A 251 -6.64 24.71 -10.10
C ALA A 251 -7.22 25.27 -8.78
N GLU A 252 -6.79 24.72 -7.64
CA GLU A 252 -7.18 25.13 -6.29
C GLU A 252 -6.39 26.33 -5.77
N GLY A 253 -5.41 26.84 -6.52
CA GLY A 253 -4.64 28.04 -6.22
C GLY A 253 -3.33 27.82 -5.46
N GLU A 254 -2.95 26.59 -5.13
CA GLU A 254 -1.67 26.28 -4.47
C GLU A 254 -0.48 26.49 -5.41
N ARG A 255 0.59 27.11 -4.91
CA ARG A 255 1.79 27.50 -5.69
C ARG A 255 3.06 26.92 -5.11
N ASP A 256 4.17 27.12 -5.83
CA ASP A 256 5.52 26.74 -5.43
C ASP A 256 5.62 25.26 -5.04
N ASP A 257 6.31 24.95 -3.98
CA ASP A 257 6.45 23.59 -3.50
C ASP A 257 5.13 23.02 -2.92
N TYR A 258 4.24 23.89 -2.47
CA TYR A 258 2.88 23.51 -2.04
C TYR A 258 2.07 22.99 -3.23
N GLY A 259 2.06 23.73 -4.35
CA GLY A 259 1.38 23.30 -5.57
C GLY A 259 1.96 22.00 -6.14
N ARG A 260 3.29 21.81 -6.07
CA ARG A 260 3.92 20.55 -6.44
C ARG A 260 3.43 19.39 -5.57
N THR A 261 3.43 19.57 -4.27
CA THR A 261 2.98 18.55 -3.31
C THR A 261 1.49 18.24 -3.49
N ALA A 262 0.66 19.24 -3.81
CA ALA A 262 -0.75 19.05 -4.12
C ALA A 262 -0.94 18.19 -5.38
N ARG A 263 -0.19 18.46 -6.46
CA ARG A 263 -0.25 17.62 -7.68
C ARG A 263 0.21 16.19 -7.43
N GLN A 264 1.25 16.00 -6.62
CA GLN A 264 1.71 14.66 -6.22
C GLN A 264 0.63 13.89 -5.45
N ARG A 265 -0.03 14.55 -4.47
CA ARG A 265 -1.18 13.95 -3.75
C ARG A 265 -2.32 13.62 -4.71
N HIS A 266 -2.63 14.52 -5.65
CA HIS A 266 -3.67 14.30 -6.65
C HIS A 266 -3.38 13.07 -7.52
N VAL A 267 -2.15 12.95 -8.04
CA VAL A 267 -1.74 11.78 -8.83
C VAL A 267 -1.88 10.49 -8.05
N LEU A 268 -1.44 10.46 -6.78
CA LEU A 268 -1.60 9.27 -5.93
C LEU A 268 -3.08 8.96 -5.64
N LYS A 269 -3.88 9.99 -5.35
CA LYS A 269 -5.32 9.85 -5.10
C LYS A 269 -6.03 9.23 -6.30
N GLU A 270 -5.76 9.72 -7.51
CA GLU A 270 -6.29 9.17 -8.75
C GLU A 270 -5.81 7.74 -9.01
N LEU A 271 -4.51 7.46 -8.77
CA LEU A 271 -3.94 6.14 -8.90
C LEU A 271 -4.64 5.13 -7.97
N PHE A 272 -4.83 5.49 -6.69
CA PHE A 272 -5.56 4.66 -5.73
C PHE A 272 -7.02 4.47 -6.10
N SER A 273 -7.71 5.54 -6.49
CA SER A 273 -9.12 5.48 -6.92
C SER A 273 -9.29 4.51 -8.10
N ARG A 274 -8.41 4.57 -9.08
CA ARG A 274 -8.45 3.67 -10.25
C ARG A 274 -8.09 2.23 -9.88
N ALA A 275 -7.09 2.04 -9.04
CA ALA A 275 -6.75 0.73 -8.50
C ALA A 275 -7.95 0.15 -7.72
N ALA A 276 -8.59 0.92 -6.84
CA ALA A 276 -9.74 0.50 -6.05
C ALA A 276 -10.95 0.07 -6.92
N ASN A 277 -11.15 0.73 -8.06
CA ASN A 277 -12.21 0.42 -9.02
C ASN A 277 -11.88 -0.74 -9.98
N MET A 278 -10.65 -1.25 -9.92
CA MET A 278 -10.24 -2.39 -10.75
C MET A 278 -10.97 -3.68 -10.31
N SER A 279 -11.29 -4.54 -11.28
CA SER A 279 -11.83 -5.88 -10.95
C SER A 279 -10.82 -6.69 -10.12
N VAL A 280 -11.29 -7.33 -9.05
CA VAL A 280 -10.47 -8.18 -8.15
C VAL A 280 -9.67 -9.24 -8.92
N THR A 281 -10.23 -9.76 -9.99
CA THR A 281 -9.56 -10.74 -10.87
C THR A 281 -8.32 -10.19 -11.57
N LYS A 282 -8.20 -8.86 -11.69
CA LYS A 282 -7.04 -8.18 -12.28
C LYS A 282 -5.92 -7.87 -11.27
N TYR A 283 -6.21 -7.87 -9.96
CA TYR A 283 -5.22 -7.55 -8.92
C TYR A 283 -3.95 -8.40 -9.00
N PRO A 284 -3.99 -9.74 -9.13
CA PRO A 284 -2.77 -10.52 -9.19
C PRO A 284 -1.84 -10.12 -10.35
N LYS A 285 -2.43 -9.86 -11.53
CA LYS A 285 -1.68 -9.40 -12.71
C LYS A 285 -1.16 -7.97 -12.54
N PHE A 286 -1.93 -7.10 -11.90
CA PHE A 286 -1.56 -5.73 -11.60
C PHE A 286 -0.38 -5.70 -10.63
N ILE A 287 -0.46 -6.37 -9.50
CA ILE A 287 0.61 -6.43 -8.49
C ILE A 287 1.88 -7.03 -9.09
N LYS A 288 1.77 -8.11 -9.87
CA LYS A 288 2.93 -8.69 -10.59
C LYS A 288 3.65 -7.67 -11.48
N LYS A 289 2.90 -6.82 -12.17
CA LYS A 289 3.47 -5.79 -13.04
C LYS A 289 4.03 -4.60 -12.25
N LEU A 290 3.46 -4.33 -11.06
CA LEU A 290 3.83 -3.23 -10.18
C LEU A 290 5.15 -3.48 -9.47
N LEU A 291 5.36 -4.70 -8.95
CA LEU A 291 6.50 -5.05 -8.11
C LEU A 291 7.89 -4.71 -8.70
N PRO A 292 8.15 -4.85 -10.01
CA PRO A 292 9.45 -4.43 -10.57
C PRO A 292 9.74 -2.92 -10.49
N TYR A 293 8.70 -2.11 -10.25
CA TYR A 293 8.79 -0.65 -10.21
C TYR A 293 8.76 -0.07 -8.79
N VAL A 294 8.57 -0.92 -7.78
CA VAL A 294 8.41 -0.51 -6.39
C VAL A 294 9.34 -1.35 -5.51
N GLU A 295 10.10 -0.69 -4.65
CA GLU A 295 10.80 -1.33 -3.55
C GLU A 295 9.94 -1.22 -2.30
N THR A 296 9.71 -2.31 -1.57
CA THR A 296 8.81 -2.32 -0.42
C THR A 296 9.15 -3.43 0.58
N SER A 297 8.84 -3.19 1.86
CA SER A 297 8.85 -4.20 2.92
C SER A 297 7.61 -5.09 2.88
N LEU A 298 6.50 -4.61 2.28
CA LEU A 298 5.24 -5.34 2.26
C LEU A 298 5.31 -6.62 1.44
N SER A 299 4.95 -7.73 2.03
CA SER A 299 4.80 -8.99 1.31
C SER A 299 3.59 -8.95 0.37
N TYR A 300 3.62 -9.77 -0.67
CA TYR A 300 2.46 -9.94 -1.56
C TYR A 300 1.17 -10.29 -0.80
N LYS A 301 1.29 -11.12 0.26
CA LYS A 301 0.15 -11.50 1.11
C LYS A 301 -0.41 -10.31 1.88
N GLU A 302 0.45 -9.42 2.38
CA GLU A 302 0.04 -8.19 3.07
C GLU A 302 -0.65 -7.23 2.11
N ILE A 303 -0.09 -7.02 0.92
CA ILE A 303 -0.73 -6.18 -0.11
C ILE A 303 -2.14 -6.70 -0.46
N ILE A 304 -2.30 -8.03 -0.60
CA ILE A 304 -3.61 -8.64 -0.86
C ILE A 304 -4.56 -8.47 0.34
N LYS A 305 -4.06 -8.56 1.57
CA LYS A 305 -4.89 -8.34 2.78
C LYS A 305 -5.40 -6.90 2.87
N LEU A 306 -4.63 -5.92 2.41
CA LEU A 306 -5.02 -4.50 2.38
C LEU A 306 -6.02 -4.19 1.25
N ALA A 307 -6.08 -5.01 0.19
CA ALA A 307 -6.93 -4.77 -0.97
C ALA A 307 -8.43 -4.57 -0.65
N PRO A 308 -9.07 -5.29 0.30
CA PRO A 308 -10.47 -5.04 0.68
C PRO A 308 -10.71 -3.69 1.35
N ALA A 309 -9.73 -3.16 2.10
CA ALA A 309 -9.80 -1.84 2.70
C ALA A 309 -9.67 -0.74 1.64
N ILE A 310 -8.86 -0.99 0.61
CA ILE A 310 -8.70 -0.09 -0.54
C ILE A 310 -9.97 -0.09 -1.41
N LYS A 311 -10.59 -1.26 -1.63
CA LYS A 311 -11.78 -1.39 -2.45
C LYS A 311 -13.01 -0.84 -1.76
N GLY A 312 -13.46 0.33 -2.22
CA GLY A 312 -14.64 1.02 -1.69
C GLY A 312 -14.34 1.86 -0.45
N GLY A 313 -13.05 2.02 -0.10
CA GLY A 313 -12.60 2.96 0.92
C GLY A 313 -12.65 4.40 0.42
N THR A 314 -12.79 5.34 1.36
CA THR A 314 -12.59 6.77 1.11
C THR A 314 -11.11 7.10 1.23
N LEU A 315 -10.61 8.03 0.41
CA LEU A 315 -9.26 8.54 0.52
C LEU A 315 -9.29 10.03 0.85
N GLU A 316 -8.74 10.35 2.01
CA GLU A 316 -8.57 11.70 2.52
C GLU A 316 -7.09 12.08 2.49
N SER A 317 -6.76 13.37 2.37
CA SER A 317 -5.37 13.76 2.33
C SER A 317 -5.12 15.13 2.94
N GLU A 318 -4.03 15.20 3.72
CA GLU A 318 -3.54 16.41 4.40
C GLU A 318 -2.05 16.64 4.11
N ARG A 319 -1.50 17.77 4.59
CA ARG A 319 -0.10 18.15 4.37
C ARG A 319 0.51 18.82 5.59
N ILE A 320 1.71 18.43 5.94
CA ILE A 320 2.57 19.10 6.93
C ILE A 320 3.71 19.82 6.19
N PRO A 321 4.00 21.10 6.55
CA PRO A 321 3.29 21.94 7.53
C PRO A 321 1.90 22.33 7.04
N TYR A 322 0.96 22.43 7.99
CA TYR A 322 -0.38 22.93 7.72
C TYR A 322 -0.37 24.47 7.59
N GLU A 323 -1.44 25.04 7.04
CA GLU A 323 -1.55 26.46 6.83
C GLU A 323 -1.33 27.24 8.13
N ASN A 324 -0.56 28.35 8.02
CA ASN A 324 -0.24 29.25 9.14
C ASN A 324 0.56 28.63 10.30
N THR A 325 1.01 27.36 10.23
CA THR A 325 1.86 26.76 11.28
C THR A 325 3.34 27.09 11.13
N LEU A 326 3.77 27.65 10.00
CA LEU A 326 5.16 28.01 9.76
C LEU A 326 5.69 29.08 10.73
N ILE A 327 6.90 28.86 11.23
CA ILE A 327 7.67 29.77 12.04
C ILE A 327 8.59 30.57 11.13
N LYS A 328 8.41 31.91 11.09
CA LYS A 328 9.21 32.79 10.23
C LYS A 328 10.46 33.28 10.98
N GLY A 329 11.52 33.58 10.24
CA GLY A 329 12.73 34.21 10.77
C GLY A 329 13.76 33.24 11.38
N HIS A 330 13.55 31.94 11.34
CA HIS A 330 14.59 30.98 11.70
C HIS A 330 15.69 30.89 10.64
N THR A 331 16.93 30.95 11.09
CA THR A 331 18.14 30.80 10.28
C THR A 331 18.87 29.57 10.77
N GLY A 332 19.29 28.69 9.89
CA GLY A 332 20.02 27.48 10.24
C GLY A 332 20.13 26.59 9.03
N VAL A 333 19.06 25.92 8.67
CA VAL A 333 19.01 25.13 7.44
C VAL A 333 18.48 26.01 6.30
N SER A 334 19.31 26.24 5.27
CA SER A 334 18.95 27.09 4.13
C SER A 334 17.66 26.65 3.45
N ALA A 335 16.72 27.58 3.26
CA ALA A 335 15.38 27.32 2.70
C ALA A 335 14.64 26.17 3.41
N GLY A 336 14.83 25.98 4.71
CA GLY A 336 14.12 25.02 5.54
C GLY A 336 12.75 25.54 5.98
N LEU A 337 11.81 24.62 6.15
CA LEU A 337 10.47 24.88 6.69
C LEU A 337 10.46 24.54 8.18
N TYR A 338 10.33 25.58 9.02
CA TYR A 338 10.30 25.44 10.47
C TYR A 338 8.87 25.55 10.98
N TYR A 339 8.48 24.65 11.85
CA TYR A 339 7.19 24.59 12.53
C TYR A 339 7.32 23.76 13.81
N ASN A 340 6.35 23.85 14.71
CA ASN A 340 6.35 23.04 15.92
C ASN A 340 6.11 21.57 15.58
N LEU A 341 7.07 20.68 15.89
CA LEU A 341 6.99 19.26 15.54
C LEU A 341 5.97 18.52 16.42
N ASP A 342 5.86 18.88 17.70
CA ASP A 342 4.90 18.24 18.61
C ASP A 342 3.46 18.57 18.15
N TYR A 343 3.19 19.85 17.81
CA TYR A 343 1.92 20.26 17.25
C TYR A 343 1.61 19.55 15.92
N ALA A 344 2.62 19.40 15.05
CA ALA A 344 2.47 18.68 13.79
C ALA A 344 2.20 17.16 14.02
N SER A 345 2.84 16.57 15.04
CA SER A 345 2.58 15.20 15.47
C SER A 345 1.12 15.00 15.90
N GLU A 346 0.61 15.92 16.72
CA GLU A 346 -0.79 15.88 17.17
C GLU A 346 -1.80 16.04 16.02
N LEU A 347 -1.50 16.94 15.04
CA LEU A 347 -2.30 17.05 13.81
C LEU A 347 -2.35 15.72 13.05
N ILE A 348 -1.20 15.07 12.87
CA ILE A 348 -1.10 13.79 12.15
C ILE A 348 -1.89 12.70 12.88
N LYS A 349 -1.70 12.59 14.20
CA LYS A 349 -2.38 11.59 15.02
C LYS A 349 -3.90 11.80 15.04
N GLY A 350 -4.36 13.02 15.27
CA GLY A 350 -5.78 13.37 15.22
C GLY A 350 -6.42 13.04 13.87
N PHE A 351 -5.68 13.25 12.78
CA PHE A 351 -6.15 12.86 11.45
C PHE A 351 -6.18 11.34 11.28
N ILE A 352 -5.11 10.64 11.62
CA ILE A 352 -4.98 9.20 11.41
C ILE A 352 -5.95 8.42 12.31
N TYR A 353 -5.96 8.70 13.60
CA TYR A 353 -6.63 7.85 14.60
C TYR A 353 -8.00 8.39 15.02
N ASP A 354 -8.15 9.71 15.18
CA ASP A 354 -9.40 10.31 15.68
C ASP A 354 -10.37 10.74 14.56
N GLY A 355 -9.96 10.65 13.29
CA GLY A 355 -10.78 11.04 12.14
C GLY A 355 -11.00 12.56 12.01
N LYS A 356 -10.18 13.38 12.67
CA LYS A 356 -10.24 14.84 12.62
C LYS A 356 -9.45 15.36 11.42
N THR A 357 -10.08 16.18 10.57
CA THR A 357 -9.30 16.94 9.57
C THR A 357 -8.38 17.95 10.29
N PHE A 358 -7.33 18.39 9.62
CA PHE A 358 -6.45 19.41 10.19
C PHE A 358 -7.20 20.73 10.49
N GLU A 359 -8.17 21.08 9.63
CA GLU A 359 -9.05 22.24 9.87
C GLU A 359 -9.84 22.08 11.17
N THR A 360 -10.47 20.91 11.40
CA THR A 360 -11.23 20.63 12.62
C THR A 360 -10.33 20.65 13.85
N TYR A 361 -9.14 20.03 13.75
CA TYR A 361 -8.18 20.03 14.86
C TYR A 361 -7.74 21.44 15.25
N VAL A 362 -7.38 22.28 14.26
CA VAL A 362 -6.93 23.66 14.48
C VAL A 362 -8.05 24.55 15.03
N ALA A 363 -9.30 24.27 14.66
CA ALA A 363 -10.45 25.01 15.22
C ALA A 363 -10.64 24.73 16.73
N GLU A 364 -10.30 23.52 17.18
CA GLU A 364 -10.39 23.09 18.57
C GLU A 364 -9.12 23.43 19.39
N ASN A 365 -7.95 23.48 18.74
CA ASN A 365 -6.65 23.64 19.38
C ASN A 365 -5.89 24.80 18.75
N PRO A 366 -5.57 25.87 19.49
CA PRO A 366 -4.81 26.98 18.97
C PRO A 366 -3.46 26.57 18.38
N ILE A 367 -3.09 27.18 17.26
CA ILE A 367 -1.82 26.89 16.59
C ILE A 367 -0.64 27.24 17.51
N ASP A 368 0.14 26.22 17.88
CA ASP A 368 1.40 26.39 18.59
C ASP A 368 2.56 26.62 17.60
N LYS A 369 3.23 27.75 17.74
CA LYS A 369 4.42 28.14 16.96
C LYS A 369 5.70 28.17 17.81
N THR A 370 5.70 27.52 18.95
CA THR A 370 6.90 27.41 19.78
C THR A 370 7.98 26.64 19.01
N PRO A 371 9.16 27.22 18.80
CA PRO A 371 10.25 26.51 18.14
C PRO A 371 10.69 25.31 18.98
N TRP A 372 10.93 24.17 18.33
CA TRP A 372 11.52 22.98 18.95
C TRP A 372 13.06 22.99 18.93
N ILE A 373 13.64 23.96 18.25
CA ILE A 373 15.09 24.25 18.17
C ILE A 373 15.31 25.64 18.76
N GLU A 374 16.18 25.72 19.74
CA GLU A 374 16.67 26.97 20.27
C GLU A 374 17.68 27.66 19.33
#